data_5c3d0f19ca875434056669e9e1f1cc22
#
_entry.id   5c3d0f19ca875434056669e9e1f1cc22
#
_cell.length_a   1.000
_cell.length_b   1.000
_cell.length_c   1.000
_cell.angle_alpha   90.00
_cell.angle_beta   90.00
_cell.angle_gamma   90.00
#
_symmetry.space_group_name_H-M   'P 1'
#
loop_
_entity.id
_entity.type
_entity.pdbx_description
1 polymer ?
#
loop_
_entity_poly.entity_id
_entity_poly.type
_entity_poly.pdbx_seq_one_letter_code
_entity_poly.pdbx_strand_id
1 'polypeptide(L)'
;MSDRELIPNVNVTESSKLDSRSIRFLKDIFPDDLVDCSQLQEGGTLPNIDGYLDILCPDGTAREKVVVQVKHLTYPEKNGDVYYDIPQSIYAYAERHKGELVLFIACDYEHKKIYWRNISETSIEEFRNKSDHIQNTARYHFLDSEKCSENNVKETIELWRELYKKKMDSIKDDRKLADQFASKQRMCFNLISSELHGVKDSYINRYQVDEVMQWITKDISRNEKSICLLAGDAGVGKSAVLKELISKNRSDSIKYLCIKADSIDDNGNPITLGELRDTLAYYSVSAENVILIIDQIDALSQSLTNDRTHLNMMMAVLSSLEDWTNVKAVV
;
A
#
# COMPACT_ATOMS: atom_id res chain seq x y z
N MET A 1 -19.47 -26.89 44.52
CA MET A 1 -19.88 -27.17 43.15
C MET A 1 -18.99 -26.30 42.28
N SER A 2 -18.06 -26.92 41.60
CA SER A 2 -17.00 -26.22 40.82
C SER A 2 -17.52 -25.99 39.43
N ASP A 3 -17.62 -24.70 39.05
CA ASP A 3 -17.90 -24.28 37.69
C ASP A 3 -16.69 -24.65 36.81
N ARG A 4 -16.84 -25.71 36.02
CA ARG A 4 -15.95 -26.01 34.92
C ARG A 4 -16.34 -25.10 33.76
N GLU A 5 -15.54 -24.06 33.53
CA GLU A 5 -15.58 -23.32 32.26
C GLU A 5 -15.38 -24.31 31.12
N LEU A 6 -16.40 -24.41 30.27
CA LEU A 6 -16.32 -25.16 29.01
C LEU A 6 -15.43 -24.38 28.07
N ILE A 7 -14.18 -24.84 27.86
CA ILE A 7 -13.35 -24.38 26.79
C ILE A 7 -14.05 -24.78 25.48
N PRO A 8 -14.44 -23.84 24.59
CA PRO A 8 -15.07 -24.23 23.35
C PRO A 8 -14.08 -25.08 22.55
N ASN A 9 -14.50 -26.29 22.17
CA ASN A 9 -13.76 -27.11 21.22
C ASN A 9 -13.66 -26.34 19.90
N VAL A 10 -12.50 -25.75 19.64
CA VAL A 10 -12.18 -25.20 18.32
C VAL A 10 -12.12 -26.39 17.37
N ASN A 11 -13.18 -26.60 16.60
CA ASN A 11 -13.18 -27.60 15.53
C ASN A 11 -12.17 -27.17 14.47
N VAL A 12 -10.97 -27.75 14.54
CA VAL A 12 -9.95 -27.59 13.50
C VAL A 12 -10.50 -28.27 12.24
N THR A 13 -10.84 -27.47 11.21
CA THR A 13 -11.39 -27.97 9.96
C THR A 13 -10.32 -28.83 9.23
N GLU A 14 -10.76 -29.79 8.41
CA GLU A 14 -9.82 -30.57 7.58
C GLU A 14 -8.91 -29.65 6.73
N SER A 15 -9.45 -28.58 6.20
CA SER A 15 -8.70 -27.59 5.44
C SER A 15 -7.55 -26.98 6.25
N SER A 16 -7.79 -26.60 7.51
CA SER A 16 -6.72 -26.02 8.36
C SER A 16 -5.63 -27.05 8.70
N LYS A 17 -5.98 -28.34 8.79
CA LYS A 17 -4.97 -29.42 8.96
C LYS A 17 -4.11 -29.61 7.71
N LEU A 18 -4.70 -29.50 6.53
CA LEU A 18 -3.98 -29.60 5.25
C LEU A 18 -3.06 -28.40 5.04
N ASP A 19 -3.51 -27.20 5.37
CA ASP A 19 -2.69 -25.98 5.30
C ASP A 19 -1.50 -26.07 6.28
N SER A 20 -1.70 -26.57 7.51
CA SER A 20 -0.61 -26.80 8.47
C SER A 20 0.41 -27.83 7.96
N ARG A 21 -0.04 -28.89 7.28
CA ARG A 21 0.87 -29.86 6.65
C ARG A 21 1.67 -29.23 5.51
N SER A 22 1.03 -28.35 4.72
CA SER A 22 1.70 -27.63 3.63
C SER A 22 2.81 -26.71 4.17
N ILE A 23 2.58 -26.03 5.29
CA ILE A 23 3.61 -25.21 5.93
C ILE A 23 4.78 -26.05 6.42
N ARG A 24 4.52 -27.22 7.02
CA ARG A 24 5.61 -28.14 7.45
C ARG A 24 6.38 -28.65 6.25
N PHE A 25 5.70 -29.06 5.20
CA PHE A 25 6.35 -29.50 3.96
C PHE A 25 7.22 -28.39 3.36
N LEU A 26 6.75 -27.13 3.39
CA LEU A 26 7.54 -26.00 2.93
C LEU A 26 8.84 -25.85 3.74
N LYS A 27 8.77 -26.03 5.06
CA LYS A 27 9.96 -26.02 5.95
C LYS A 27 10.92 -27.16 5.66
N ASP A 28 10.40 -28.32 5.26
CA ASP A 28 11.23 -29.50 4.96
C ASP A 28 11.93 -29.40 3.59
N ILE A 29 11.35 -28.70 2.61
CA ILE A 29 11.89 -28.61 1.24
C ILE A 29 12.95 -27.50 1.08
N PHE A 30 12.84 -26.42 1.84
CA PHE A 30 13.80 -25.33 1.77
C PHE A 30 14.96 -25.57 2.73
N PRO A 31 16.22 -25.47 2.24
CA PRO A 31 17.41 -25.57 3.10
C PRO A 31 17.46 -24.40 4.11
N ASP A 32 17.70 -24.72 5.38
CA ASP A 32 17.76 -23.75 6.48
C ASP A 32 18.89 -22.71 6.32
N ASP A 33 19.91 -23.00 5.53
CA ASP A 33 20.99 -22.10 5.19
C ASP A 33 20.64 -21.12 4.06
N LEU A 34 19.52 -21.33 3.39
CA LEU A 34 19.04 -20.48 2.29
C LEU A 34 17.74 -19.74 2.62
N VAL A 35 16.83 -20.36 3.37
CA VAL A 35 15.53 -19.79 3.71
C VAL A 35 15.16 -20.08 5.15
N ASP A 36 14.91 -19.03 5.92
CA ASP A 36 14.35 -19.16 7.26
C ASP A 36 12.82 -19.09 7.20
N CYS A 37 12.19 -20.21 7.52
CA CYS A 37 10.74 -20.40 7.57
C CYS A 37 10.15 -20.24 8.98
N SER A 38 10.92 -19.73 9.96
CA SER A 38 10.50 -19.65 11.37
C SER A 38 9.29 -18.77 11.61
N GLN A 39 9.07 -17.78 10.73
CA GLN A 39 7.95 -16.82 10.83
C GLN A 39 6.65 -17.32 10.16
N LEU A 40 6.62 -18.54 9.65
CA LEU A 40 5.38 -19.14 9.15
C LEU A 40 4.54 -19.68 10.31
N GLN A 41 3.29 -19.27 10.36
CA GLN A 41 2.36 -19.61 11.42
C GLN A 41 1.35 -20.67 10.96
N GLU A 42 1.33 -21.81 11.66
CA GLU A 42 0.27 -22.81 11.47
C GLU A 42 -1.04 -22.28 12.07
N GLY A 43 -2.12 -22.27 11.28
CA GLY A 43 -3.46 -21.90 11.77
C GLY A 43 -3.89 -20.47 11.54
N GLY A 44 -3.16 -19.68 10.72
CA GLY A 44 -3.66 -18.44 10.14
C GLY A 44 -4.02 -17.33 11.14
N THR A 45 -3.06 -16.91 11.98
CA THR A 45 -3.28 -15.78 12.90
C THR A 45 -3.24 -14.41 12.21
N LEU A 46 -2.65 -14.33 11.03
CA LEU A 46 -2.63 -13.12 10.22
C LEU A 46 -3.72 -13.18 9.14
N PRO A 47 -4.54 -12.13 8.99
CA PRO A 47 -5.54 -12.11 7.94
C PRO A 47 -4.88 -12.18 6.55
N ASN A 48 -5.29 -13.17 5.74
CA ASN A 48 -4.94 -13.31 4.32
C ASN A 48 -3.49 -13.71 4.00
N ILE A 49 -2.62 -13.92 4.98
CA ILE A 49 -1.26 -14.44 4.81
C ILE A 49 -0.96 -15.49 5.87
N ASP A 50 -0.03 -16.38 5.59
CA ASP A 50 0.43 -17.40 6.55
C ASP A 50 1.77 -17.01 7.21
N GLY A 51 2.38 -15.92 6.80
CA GLY A 51 3.59 -15.36 7.40
C GLY A 51 4.62 -14.89 6.40
N TYR A 52 5.87 -14.99 6.82
CA TYR A 52 7.03 -14.51 6.06
C TYR A 52 8.05 -15.64 5.87
N LEU A 53 8.72 -15.60 4.72
CA LEU A 53 9.97 -16.31 4.47
C LEU A 53 11.10 -15.29 4.47
N ASP A 54 12.17 -15.55 5.20
CA ASP A 54 13.39 -14.75 5.11
C ASP A 54 14.39 -15.49 4.22
N ILE A 55 14.65 -14.97 3.01
CA ILE A 55 15.70 -15.49 2.13
C ILE A 55 17.03 -14.97 2.64
N LEU A 56 17.93 -15.87 3.00
CA LEU A 56 19.22 -15.55 3.59
C LEU A 56 20.22 -15.20 2.50
N CYS A 57 20.88 -14.04 2.62
CA CYS A 57 21.96 -13.69 1.71
C CYS A 57 23.18 -14.59 1.94
N PRO A 58 23.96 -14.92 0.88
CA PRO A 58 25.12 -15.82 0.99
C PRO A 58 26.18 -15.38 2.00
N ASP A 59 26.26 -14.08 2.28
CA ASP A 59 27.17 -13.47 3.27
C ASP A 59 26.61 -13.44 4.70
N GLY A 60 25.37 -13.90 4.89
CA GLY A 60 24.67 -13.93 6.18
C GLY A 60 24.33 -12.56 6.77
N THR A 61 24.56 -11.47 6.06
CA THR A 61 24.41 -10.09 6.57
C THR A 61 23.04 -9.49 6.37
N ALA A 62 22.24 -10.00 5.43
CA ALA A 62 20.92 -9.46 5.10
C ALA A 62 19.89 -10.58 4.93
N ARG A 63 18.62 -10.23 5.16
CA ARG A 63 17.46 -11.10 4.93
C ARG A 63 16.50 -10.40 4.00
N GLU A 64 16.11 -11.08 2.95
CA GLU A 64 15.10 -10.60 2.02
C GLU A 64 13.74 -11.17 2.45
N LYS A 65 12.90 -10.32 3.02
CA LYS A 65 11.62 -10.75 3.58
C LYS A 65 10.55 -10.86 2.49
N VAL A 66 9.97 -12.03 2.36
CA VAL A 66 8.92 -12.35 1.39
C VAL A 66 7.64 -12.74 2.13
N VAL A 67 6.54 -12.10 1.80
CA VAL A 67 5.21 -12.44 2.34
C VAL A 67 4.65 -13.63 1.59
N VAL A 68 4.09 -14.59 2.32
CA VAL A 68 3.54 -15.79 1.69
C VAL A 68 2.14 -16.15 2.20
N GLN A 69 1.32 -16.64 1.28
CA GLN A 69 0.14 -17.45 1.58
C GLN A 69 0.38 -18.86 1.07
N VAL A 70 0.27 -19.85 1.96
CA VAL A 70 0.58 -21.26 1.68
C VAL A 70 -0.72 -22.06 1.70
N LYS A 71 -0.98 -22.80 0.65
CA LYS A 71 -2.18 -23.64 0.53
C LYS A 71 -1.82 -25.06 0.12
N HIS A 72 -2.67 -25.99 0.49
CA HIS A 72 -2.61 -27.35 -0.04
C HIS A 72 -3.16 -27.37 -1.48
N LEU A 73 -2.44 -28.02 -2.39
CA LEU A 73 -2.90 -28.24 -3.75
C LEU A 73 -3.96 -29.34 -3.77
N THR A 74 -5.21 -28.96 -3.99
CA THR A 74 -6.35 -29.88 -3.95
C THR A 74 -6.48 -30.72 -5.23
N TYR A 75 -5.97 -30.22 -6.35
CA TYR A 75 -6.09 -30.87 -7.65
C TYR A 75 -4.68 -31.15 -8.19
N PRO A 76 -4.16 -32.38 -8.00
CA PRO A 76 -2.89 -32.76 -8.56
C PRO A 76 -2.95 -32.76 -10.09
N GLU A 77 -1.77 -32.64 -10.67
CA GLU A 77 -1.53 -32.58 -12.10
C GLU A 77 -2.38 -33.60 -12.90
N LYS A 78 -3.33 -33.09 -13.72
CA LYS A 78 -3.99 -33.88 -14.74
C LYS A 78 -3.52 -33.41 -16.11
N ASN A 79 -2.91 -34.30 -16.87
CA ASN A 79 -2.40 -34.02 -18.23
C ASN A 79 -1.37 -32.90 -18.32
N GLY A 80 -0.55 -32.69 -17.28
CA GLY A 80 0.48 -31.64 -17.25
C GLY A 80 -0.03 -30.25 -16.85
N ASP A 81 -1.34 -30.08 -16.60
CA ASP A 81 -1.94 -28.80 -16.21
C ASP A 81 -2.21 -28.76 -14.70
N VAL A 82 -1.62 -27.77 -14.03
CA VAL A 82 -1.81 -27.53 -12.60
C VAL A 82 -2.39 -26.15 -12.40
N TYR A 83 -3.49 -26.07 -11.68
CA TYR A 83 -4.16 -24.81 -11.39
C TYR A 83 -4.59 -24.71 -9.93
N TYR A 84 -4.81 -23.46 -9.50
CA TYR A 84 -5.41 -23.14 -8.22
C TYR A 84 -6.37 -21.96 -8.34
N ASP A 85 -7.46 -22.01 -7.61
CA ASP A 85 -8.39 -20.89 -7.50
C ASP A 85 -7.90 -19.94 -6.38
N ILE A 86 -7.03 -18.99 -6.74
CA ILE A 86 -6.35 -18.07 -5.82
C ILE A 86 -7.36 -17.10 -5.21
N PRO A 87 -7.43 -16.98 -3.86
CA PRO A 87 -8.39 -16.10 -3.19
C PRO A 87 -8.17 -14.61 -3.49
N GLN A 88 -9.26 -13.85 -3.65
CA GLN A 88 -9.22 -12.40 -3.80
C GLN A 88 -8.45 -11.70 -2.67
N SER A 89 -8.50 -12.27 -1.48
CA SER A 89 -7.90 -11.67 -0.28
C SER A 89 -6.39 -11.46 -0.39
N ILE A 90 -5.66 -12.34 -1.09
CA ILE A 90 -4.20 -12.15 -1.28
C ILE A 90 -3.91 -11.04 -2.30
N TYR A 91 -4.73 -10.90 -3.34
CA TYR A 91 -4.59 -9.77 -4.28
C TYR A 91 -4.87 -8.44 -3.58
N ALA A 92 -5.92 -8.38 -2.74
CA ALA A 92 -6.23 -7.20 -1.94
C ALA A 92 -5.13 -6.90 -0.91
N TYR A 93 -4.49 -7.93 -0.34
CA TYR A 93 -3.33 -7.75 0.54
C TYR A 93 -2.17 -7.12 -0.24
N ALA A 94 -1.77 -7.72 -1.37
CA ALA A 94 -0.65 -7.24 -2.18
C ALA A 94 -0.88 -5.81 -2.70
N GLU A 95 -2.12 -5.45 -3.02
CA GLU A 95 -2.48 -4.10 -3.44
C GLU A 95 -2.29 -3.06 -2.33
N ARG A 96 -2.63 -3.41 -1.08
CA ARG A 96 -2.46 -2.53 0.08
C ARG A 96 -0.99 -2.45 0.54
N HIS A 97 -0.22 -3.50 0.32
CA HIS A 97 1.18 -3.64 0.76
C HIS A 97 2.14 -3.61 -0.42
N LYS A 98 2.07 -2.55 -1.23
CA LYS A 98 2.88 -2.37 -2.46
C LYS A 98 4.39 -2.48 -2.22
N GLY A 99 4.84 -2.25 -0.98
CA GLY A 99 6.25 -2.36 -0.57
C GLY A 99 6.76 -3.79 -0.37
N GLU A 100 5.90 -4.80 -0.43
CA GLU A 100 6.25 -6.18 -0.12
C GLU A 100 6.23 -7.06 -1.37
N LEU A 101 7.14 -8.03 -1.43
CA LEU A 101 7.03 -9.13 -2.38
C LEU A 101 6.05 -10.15 -1.79
N VAL A 102 4.95 -10.41 -2.50
CA VAL A 102 3.90 -11.33 -2.04
C VAL A 102 3.86 -12.54 -2.96
N LEU A 103 4.03 -13.73 -2.40
CA LEU A 103 3.93 -14.99 -3.12
C LEU A 103 2.73 -15.80 -2.64
N PHE A 104 1.98 -16.35 -3.57
CA PHE A 104 1.05 -17.43 -3.32
C PHE A 104 1.77 -18.77 -3.58
N ILE A 105 1.67 -19.71 -2.65
CA ILE A 105 2.34 -21.01 -2.72
C ILE A 105 1.32 -22.14 -2.56
N ALA A 106 1.24 -23.04 -3.54
CA ALA A 106 0.44 -24.25 -3.48
C ALA A 106 1.34 -25.47 -3.33
N CYS A 107 1.16 -26.25 -2.27
CA CYS A 107 1.99 -27.39 -1.94
C CYS A 107 1.34 -28.72 -2.32
N ASP A 108 2.01 -29.50 -3.16
CA ASP A 108 1.74 -30.89 -3.44
C ASP A 108 2.75 -31.75 -2.67
N TYR A 109 2.43 -32.03 -1.41
CA TYR A 109 3.34 -32.80 -0.55
C TYR A 109 3.39 -34.30 -0.91
N GLU A 110 2.42 -34.83 -1.67
CA GLU A 110 2.40 -36.20 -2.13
C GLU A 110 3.46 -36.43 -3.21
N HIS A 111 3.59 -35.48 -4.14
CA HIS A 111 4.60 -35.55 -5.22
C HIS A 111 5.85 -34.70 -4.92
N LYS A 112 5.96 -34.15 -3.71
CA LYS A 112 7.09 -33.31 -3.27
C LYS A 112 7.35 -32.14 -4.22
N LYS A 113 6.30 -31.41 -4.60
CA LYS A 113 6.35 -30.27 -5.48
C LYS A 113 5.71 -29.06 -4.83
N ILE A 114 6.20 -27.88 -5.17
CA ILE A 114 5.64 -26.57 -4.82
C ILE A 114 5.34 -25.83 -6.12
N TYR A 115 4.20 -25.18 -6.18
CA TYR A 115 3.84 -24.27 -7.24
C TYR A 115 3.67 -22.89 -6.63
N TRP A 116 4.23 -21.87 -7.27
CA TRP A 116 4.22 -20.52 -6.71
C TRP A 116 3.84 -19.46 -7.75
N ARG A 117 3.25 -18.38 -7.27
CA ARG A 117 2.87 -17.24 -8.09
C ARG A 117 3.27 -15.95 -7.39
N ASN A 118 3.96 -15.05 -8.10
CA ASN A 118 4.15 -13.68 -7.66
C ASN A 118 2.86 -12.88 -7.83
N ILE A 119 2.33 -12.32 -6.75
CA ILE A 119 1.15 -11.44 -6.78
C ILE A 119 1.61 -10.02 -7.05
N SER A 120 1.86 -9.73 -8.32
CA SER A 120 2.33 -8.43 -8.83
C SER A 120 1.15 -7.52 -9.20
N GLU A 121 1.46 -6.27 -9.54
CA GLU A 121 0.48 -5.31 -10.06
C GLU A 121 -0.23 -5.84 -11.31
N THR A 122 0.54 -6.46 -12.23
CA THR A 122 -0.02 -7.12 -13.43
C THR A 122 -1.01 -8.22 -13.05
N SER A 123 -0.69 -9.05 -12.04
CA SER A 123 -1.60 -10.10 -11.57
C SER A 123 -2.88 -9.52 -10.93
N ILE A 124 -2.77 -8.39 -10.24
CA ILE A 124 -3.93 -7.67 -9.67
C ILE A 124 -4.82 -7.12 -10.79
N GLU A 125 -4.24 -6.53 -11.83
CA GLU A 125 -4.98 -6.06 -13.00
C GLU A 125 -5.65 -7.22 -13.75
N GLU A 126 -4.94 -8.33 -13.96
CA GLU A 126 -5.50 -9.56 -14.55
C GLU A 126 -6.69 -10.07 -13.73
N PHE A 127 -6.57 -10.07 -12.39
CA PHE A 127 -7.66 -10.44 -11.50
C PHE A 127 -8.87 -9.53 -11.70
N ARG A 128 -8.68 -8.22 -11.71
CA ARG A 128 -9.76 -7.23 -11.89
C ARG A 128 -10.44 -7.37 -13.23
N ASN A 129 -9.69 -7.66 -14.29
CA ASN A 129 -10.23 -7.79 -15.65
C ASN A 129 -10.96 -9.13 -15.91
N LYS A 130 -10.59 -10.20 -15.20
CA LYS A 130 -11.18 -11.53 -15.34
C LYS A 130 -12.35 -11.80 -14.42
N SER A 131 -12.49 -11.06 -13.35
CA SER A 131 -13.55 -11.29 -12.37
C SER A 131 -14.87 -10.71 -12.88
N ASP A 132 -15.75 -11.58 -13.38
CA ASP A 132 -17.17 -11.34 -13.16
C ASP A 132 -17.34 -11.14 -11.65
N HIS A 133 -17.88 -10.02 -11.23
CA HIS A 133 -17.95 -9.51 -9.84
C HIS A 133 -18.56 -10.47 -8.79
N ILE A 134 -18.72 -11.73 -9.09
CA ILE A 134 -19.39 -12.78 -8.29
C ILE A 134 -18.37 -13.78 -7.70
N GLN A 135 -17.10 -13.82 -8.16
CA GLN A 135 -16.13 -14.81 -7.69
C GLN A 135 -15.09 -14.21 -6.75
N ASN A 136 -15.05 -14.73 -5.52
CA ASN A 136 -14.01 -14.38 -4.52
C ASN A 136 -12.65 -15.06 -4.80
N THR A 137 -12.49 -15.69 -5.97
CA THR A 137 -11.25 -16.39 -6.38
C THR A 137 -10.99 -16.19 -7.87
N ALA A 138 -9.73 -16.27 -8.28
CA ALA A 138 -9.35 -16.32 -9.70
C ALA A 138 -8.58 -17.60 -10.00
N ARG A 139 -9.02 -18.35 -11.01
CA ARG A 139 -8.30 -19.53 -11.48
C ARG A 139 -6.99 -19.11 -12.15
N TYR A 140 -5.92 -19.68 -11.65
CA TYR A 140 -4.58 -19.50 -12.17
C TYR A 140 -3.96 -20.86 -12.53
N HIS A 141 -3.45 -20.96 -13.76
CA HIS A 141 -2.70 -22.11 -14.25
C HIS A 141 -1.20 -21.83 -14.08
N PHE A 142 -0.52 -22.66 -13.29
CA PHE A 142 0.89 -22.44 -13.00
C PHE A 142 1.76 -22.78 -14.22
N LEU A 143 2.75 -21.95 -14.47
CA LEU A 143 3.74 -22.18 -15.51
C LEU A 143 4.81 -23.17 -15.02
N ASP A 144 5.52 -23.82 -15.96
CA ASP A 144 6.63 -24.71 -15.60
C ASP A 144 7.74 -24.00 -14.83
N SER A 145 7.97 -22.70 -15.10
CA SER A 145 8.91 -21.85 -14.37
C SER A 145 8.47 -21.52 -12.94
N GLU A 146 7.21 -21.73 -12.61
CA GLU A 146 6.61 -21.50 -11.29
C GLU A 146 6.53 -22.79 -10.46
N LYS A 147 7.25 -23.84 -10.88
CA LYS A 147 7.32 -25.13 -10.21
C LYS A 147 8.66 -25.29 -9.50
N CYS A 148 8.58 -25.65 -8.22
CA CYS A 148 9.73 -25.94 -7.38
C CYS A 148 9.69 -27.38 -6.87
N SER A 149 10.83 -28.02 -6.81
CA SER A 149 11.07 -29.35 -6.26
C SER A 149 12.46 -29.39 -5.63
N GLU A 150 12.81 -30.48 -4.95
CA GLU A 150 14.15 -30.66 -4.36
C GLU A 150 15.29 -30.44 -5.38
N ASN A 151 15.04 -30.73 -6.67
CA ASN A 151 16.05 -30.64 -7.73
C ASN A 151 16.33 -29.18 -8.21
N ASN A 152 15.40 -28.25 -8.06
CA ASN A 152 15.51 -26.88 -8.54
C ASN A 152 15.18 -25.82 -7.48
N VAL A 153 15.25 -26.20 -6.20
CA VAL A 153 14.94 -25.28 -5.08
C VAL A 153 15.88 -24.07 -5.08
N LYS A 154 17.15 -24.25 -5.39
CA LYS A 154 18.14 -23.16 -5.43
C LYS A 154 17.84 -22.17 -6.54
N GLU A 155 17.50 -22.65 -7.72
CA GLU A 155 17.09 -21.82 -8.85
C GLU A 155 15.81 -21.03 -8.54
N THR A 156 14.87 -21.67 -7.84
CA THR A 156 13.64 -21.00 -7.41
C THR A 156 13.93 -19.87 -6.42
N ILE A 157 14.83 -20.10 -5.46
CA ILE A 157 15.22 -19.08 -4.47
C ILE A 157 15.91 -17.89 -5.18
N GLU A 158 16.78 -18.14 -6.17
CA GLU A 158 17.41 -17.08 -6.93
C GLU A 158 16.39 -16.26 -7.75
N LEU A 159 15.37 -16.91 -8.34
CA LEU A 159 14.27 -16.21 -8.99
C LEU A 159 13.51 -15.31 -8.00
N TRP A 160 13.25 -15.77 -6.78
CA TRP A 160 12.60 -14.97 -5.73
C TRP A 160 13.47 -13.78 -5.31
N ARG A 161 14.80 -13.95 -5.21
CA ARG A 161 15.74 -12.85 -4.96
C ARG A 161 15.70 -11.79 -6.08
N GLU A 162 15.68 -12.24 -7.33
CA GLU A 162 15.55 -11.31 -8.46
C GLU A 162 14.23 -10.54 -8.43
N LEU A 163 13.12 -11.22 -8.11
CA LEU A 163 11.82 -10.57 -7.94
C LEU A 163 11.84 -9.56 -6.79
N TYR A 164 12.43 -9.94 -5.65
CA TYR A 164 12.58 -9.04 -4.51
C TYR A 164 13.41 -7.81 -4.86
N LYS A 165 14.55 -8.00 -5.52
CA LYS A 165 15.41 -6.91 -5.96
C LYS A 165 14.70 -5.97 -6.93
N LYS A 166 14.01 -6.51 -7.94
CA LYS A 166 13.20 -5.71 -8.87
C LYS A 166 12.13 -4.90 -8.13
N LYS A 167 11.46 -5.52 -7.17
CA LYS A 167 10.46 -4.85 -6.34
C LYS A 167 11.06 -3.72 -5.52
N MET A 168 12.20 -3.94 -4.85
CA MET A 168 12.88 -2.93 -4.06
C MET A 168 13.43 -1.78 -4.92
N ASP A 169 13.92 -2.05 -6.12
CA ASP A 169 14.40 -1.01 -7.04
C ASP A 169 13.23 -0.16 -7.55
N SER A 170 12.08 -0.77 -7.89
CA SER A 170 10.85 -0.05 -8.22
C SER A 170 10.43 0.90 -7.09
N ILE A 171 10.45 0.44 -5.83
CA ILE A 171 10.11 1.27 -4.67
C ILE A 171 11.08 2.43 -4.49
N LYS A 172 12.38 2.23 -4.74
CA LYS A 172 13.36 3.33 -4.67
C LYS A 172 13.11 4.39 -5.73
N ASP A 173 12.74 3.98 -6.95
CA ASP A 173 12.38 4.88 -8.03
C ASP A 173 11.09 5.64 -7.70
N ASP A 174 10.07 4.96 -7.20
CA ASP A 174 8.83 5.58 -6.72
C ASP A 174 9.10 6.59 -5.60
N ARG A 175 9.98 6.25 -4.65
CA ARG A 175 10.42 7.17 -3.60
C ARG A 175 11.06 8.42 -4.16
N LYS A 176 11.98 8.25 -5.10
CA LYS A 176 12.66 9.38 -5.73
C LYS A 176 11.69 10.31 -6.45
N LEU A 177 10.75 9.73 -7.22
CA LEU A 177 9.68 10.49 -7.89
C LEU A 177 8.78 11.21 -6.89
N ALA A 178 8.34 10.51 -5.84
CA ALA A 178 7.51 11.07 -4.79
C ALA A 178 8.21 12.21 -4.03
N ASP A 179 9.49 12.06 -3.70
CA ASP A 179 10.28 13.10 -3.02
C ASP A 179 10.53 14.30 -3.95
N GLN A 180 10.75 14.09 -5.24
CA GLN A 180 10.84 15.16 -6.22
C GLN A 180 9.53 15.94 -6.34
N PHE A 181 8.40 15.22 -6.42
CA PHE A 181 7.06 15.82 -6.45
C PHE A 181 6.82 16.65 -5.17
N ALA A 182 7.04 16.08 -3.98
CA ALA A 182 6.85 16.77 -2.71
C ALA A 182 7.75 18.01 -2.58
N SER A 183 8.98 17.95 -3.09
CA SER A 183 9.91 19.08 -3.09
C SER A 183 9.42 20.22 -3.99
N LYS A 184 8.98 19.92 -5.22
CA LYS A 184 8.42 20.91 -6.14
C LYS A 184 7.22 21.63 -5.52
N GLN A 185 6.34 20.86 -4.84
CA GLN A 185 5.11 21.40 -4.26
C GLN A 185 5.37 22.29 -3.04
N ARG A 186 6.35 21.99 -2.22
CA ARG A 186 6.75 22.85 -1.09
C ARG A 186 7.15 24.26 -1.54
N MET A 187 7.72 24.39 -2.72
CA MET A 187 8.11 25.68 -3.28
C MET A 187 6.89 26.60 -3.52
N CYS A 188 5.72 26.05 -3.83
CA CYS A 188 4.50 26.82 -4.07
C CYS A 188 4.07 27.66 -2.84
N PHE A 189 4.37 27.19 -1.62
CA PHE A 189 4.01 27.86 -0.38
C PHE A 189 5.11 28.75 0.19
N ASN A 190 6.33 28.71 -0.34
CA ASN A 190 7.46 29.53 0.16
C ASN A 190 7.25 31.03 -0.06
N LEU A 191 6.46 31.41 -1.06
CA LEU A 191 6.18 32.81 -1.39
C LEU A 191 5.12 33.46 -0.48
N ILE A 192 4.42 32.66 0.33
CA ILE A 192 3.41 33.19 1.25
C ILE A 192 4.10 33.70 2.51
N SER A 193 3.97 35.00 2.79
CA SER A 193 4.45 35.57 4.06
C SER A 193 3.44 35.30 5.18
N SER A 194 3.93 34.84 6.33
CA SER A 194 3.13 34.74 7.55
C SER A 194 3.12 36.05 8.35
N GLU A 195 3.90 37.03 7.92
CA GLU A 195 4.06 38.34 8.56
C GLU A 195 3.34 39.41 7.75
N LEU A 196 2.80 40.41 8.44
CA LEU A 196 2.27 41.62 7.80
C LEU A 196 3.42 42.44 7.20
N HIS A 197 3.29 42.80 5.94
CA HIS A 197 4.28 43.58 5.22
C HIS A 197 4.72 44.82 6.02
N GLY A 198 5.99 44.93 6.37
CA GLY A 198 6.59 46.07 7.03
C GLY A 198 6.52 46.09 8.57
N VAL A 199 5.92 45.08 9.20
CA VAL A 199 5.88 44.96 10.67
C VAL A 199 6.70 43.75 11.10
N LYS A 200 7.87 43.98 11.71
CA LYS A 200 8.69 42.89 12.31
C LYS A 200 7.91 42.26 13.46
N ASP A 201 8.00 40.94 13.55
CA ASP A 201 7.37 40.13 14.61
C ASP A 201 5.84 40.19 14.66
N SER A 202 5.18 40.52 13.56
CA SER A 202 3.71 40.53 13.43
C SER A 202 3.15 39.13 13.16
N TYR A 203 3.51 38.17 13.99
CA TYR A 203 2.95 36.83 13.91
C TYR A 203 1.49 36.83 14.41
N ILE A 204 0.57 36.45 13.55
CA ILE A 204 -0.84 36.32 13.91
C ILE A 204 -1.07 34.84 14.23
N ASN A 205 -1.26 34.52 15.50
CA ASN A 205 -1.65 33.17 15.90
C ASN A 205 -3.06 32.87 15.40
N ARG A 206 -3.20 31.76 14.66
CA ARG A 206 -4.46 31.32 14.06
C ARG A 206 -4.92 30.04 14.74
N TYR A 207 -5.97 30.14 15.55
CA TYR A 207 -6.52 28.98 16.26
C TYR A 207 -6.98 27.86 15.30
N GLN A 208 -7.32 28.21 14.04
CA GLN A 208 -7.67 27.26 12.99
C GLN A 208 -6.54 26.25 12.70
N VAL A 209 -5.28 26.66 12.86
CA VAL A 209 -4.13 25.76 12.71
C VAL A 209 -4.18 24.65 13.76
N ASP A 210 -4.49 25.00 15.00
CA ASP A 210 -4.56 24.05 16.09
C ASP A 210 -5.76 23.09 15.94
N GLU A 211 -6.90 23.59 15.46
CA GLU A 211 -8.08 22.77 15.16
C GLU A 211 -7.80 21.77 14.04
N VAL A 212 -7.17 22.21 12.94
CA VAL A 212 -6.79 21.33 11.82
C VAL A 212 -5.75 20.31 12.27
N MET A 213 -4.77 20.74 13.11
CA MET A 213 -3.78 19.81 13.66
C MET A 213 -4.40 18.72 14.54
N GLN A 214 -5.36 19.08 15.41
CA GLN A 214 -6.10 18.11 16.21
C GLN A 214 -6.86 17.11 15.32
N TRP A 215 -7.46 17.61 14.23
CA TRP A 215 -8.15 16.74 13.28
C TRP A 215 -7.18 15.82 12.52
N ILE A 216 -6.00 16.33 12.11
CA ILE A 216 -4.97 15.54 11.44
C ILE A 216 -4.48 14.37 12.30
N THR A 217 -4.24 14.63 13.59
CA THR A 217 -3.68 13.64 14.53
C THR A 217 -4.71 12.64 15.06
N LYS A 218 -5.99 12.88 14.82
CA LYS A 218 -7.04 11.93 15.18
C LYS A 218 -7.02 10.71 14.26
N ASP A 219 -7.14 9.52 14.81
CA ASP A 219 -7.30 8.31 14.00
C ASP A 219 -8.59 8.41 13.17
N ILE A 220 -8.49 8.02 11.89
CA ILE A 220 -9.67 7.92 11.04
C ILE A 220 -10.43 6.67 11.48
N SER A 221 -11.48 6.84 12.27
CA SER A 221 -12.45 5.76 12.44
C SER A 221 -13.22 5.58 11.12
N ARG A 222 -13.67 4.35 10.84
CA ARG A 222 -14.36 3.98 9.57
C ARG A 222 -15.55 4.88 9.19
N ASN A 223 -15.99 5.76 10.08
CA ASN A 223 -17.12 6.69 9.88
C ASN A 223 -16.69 8.17 9.88
N GLU A 224 -15.41 8.50 10.01
CA GLU A 224 -14.93 9.87 9.97
C GLU A 224 -14.49 10.26 8.56
N LYS A 225 -14.80 11.50 8.16
CA LYS A 225 -14.43 12.01 6.84
C LYS A 225 -12.94 12.28 6.77
N SER A 226 -12.32 11.85 5.67
CA SER A 226 -10.89 12.08 5.38
C SER A 226 -10.63 13.49 4.78
N ILE A 227 -11.62 14.35 4.67
CA ILE A 227 -11.51 15.69 4.08
C ILE A 227 -11.91 16.75 5.08
N CYS A 228 -11.02 17.71 5.31
CA CYS A 228 -11.26 18.95 6.06
C CYS A 228 -11.36 20.12 5.10
N LEU A 229 -12.48 20.85 5.13
CA LEU A 229 -12.68 22.05 4.30
C LEU A 229 -12.34 23.31 5.08
N LEU A 230 -11.35 24.08 4.62
CA LEU A 230 -10.99 25.38 5.15
C LEU A 230 -11.72 26.47 4.35
N ALA A 231 -12.92 26.84 4.80
CA ALA A 231 -13.76 27.84 4.13
C ALA A 231 -13.53 29.26 4.67
N GLY A 232 -13.70 30.24 3.82
CA GLY A 232 -13.63 31.66 4.18
C GLY A 232 -13.49 32.56 2.95
N ASP A 233 -13.73 33.86 3.12
CA ASP A 233 -13.65 34.85 2.03
C ASP A 233 -12.23 34.98 1.46
N ALA A 234 -12.13 35.60 0.28
CA ALA A 234 -10.82 35.90 -0.30
C ALA A 234 -10.03 36.84 0.63
N GLY A 235 -8.73 36.60 0.79
CA GLY A 235 -7.85 37.46 1.59
C GLY A 235 -7.87 37.22 3.11
N VAL A 236 -8.73 36.36 3.67
CA VAL A 236 -8.79 36.10 5.12
C VAL A 236 -7.61 35.32 5.65
N GLY A 237 -6.70 34.82 4.78
CA GLY A 237 -5.47 34.15 5.16
C GLY A 237 -5.52 32.64 5.17
N LYS A 238 -6.39 31.98 4.40
CA LYS A 238 -6.45 30.51 4.25
C LYS A 238 -5.08 29.91 3.90
N SER A 239 -4.43 30.43 2.86
CA SER A 239 -3.08 29.95 2.46
C SER A 239 -2.03 30.17 3.55
N ALA A 240 -2.17 31.17 4.41
CA ALA A 240 -1.28 31.37 5.54
C ALA A 240 -1.51 30.32 6.64
N VAL A 241 -2.76 29.88 6.88
CA VAL A 241 -3.09 28.77 7.77
C VAL A 241 -2.43 27.48 7.25
N LEU A 242 -2.55 27.19 5.95
CA LEU A 242 -1.96 26.01 5.32
C LEU A 242 -0.43 26.00 5.44
N LYS A 243 0.22 27.16 5.19
CA LYS A 243 1.67 27.30 5.36
C LYS A 243 2.10 27.06 6.80
N GLU A 244 1.39 27.64 7.76
CA GLU A 244 1.68 27.50 9.18
C GLU A 244 1.51 26.03 9.62
N LEU A 245 0.47 25.34 9.15
CA LEU A 245 0.24 23.93 9.38
C LEU A 245 1.44 23.09 8.98
N ILE A 246 1.99 23.32 7.78
CA ILE A 246 3.17 22.61 7.26
C ILE A 246 4.42 22.94 8.09
N SER A 247 4.57 24.19 8.52
CA SER A 247 5.77 24.64 9.24
C SER A 247 5.81 24.21 10.70
N LYS A 248 4.68 24.10 11.37
CA LYS A 248 4.56 23.69 12.78
C LYS A 248 4.86 22.22 12.98
N ASN A 249 4.48 21.36 12.01
CA ASN A 249 4.66 19.94 12.14
C ASN A 249 5.84 19.43 11.32
N ARG A 250 6.98 19.25 11.99
CA ARG A 250 8.21 18.68 11.41
C ARG A 250 8.42 17.22 11.80
N SER A 251 7.36 16.54 12.23
CA SER A 251 7.44 15.10 12.52
C SER A 251 7.69 14.32 11.23
N ASP A 252 8.66 13.41 11.26
CA ASP A 252 8.91 12.49 10.13
C ASP A 252 7.77 11.50 9.91
N SER A 253 6.88 11.36 10.90
CA SER A 253 5.71 10.46 10.83
C SER A 253 4.56 11.01 9.97
N ILE A 254 4.53 12.34 9.70
CA ILE A 254 3.49 12.96 8.87
C ILE A 254 4.10 13.52 7.59
N LYS A 255 3.63 13.03 6.46
CA LYS A 255 4.04 13.52 5.14
C LYS A 255 3.01 14.51 4.59
N TYR A 256 3.46 15.72 4.24
CA TYR A 256 2.63 16.73 3.59
C TYR A 256 2.87 16.75 2.10
N LEU A 257 1.80 16.63 1.32
CA LEU A 257 1.75 16.86 -0.12
C LEU A 257 0.94 18.12 -0.37
N CYS A 258 1.55 19.12 -0.97
CA CYS A 258 0.93 20.42 -1.13
C CYS A 258 0.72 20.72 -2.61
N ILE A 259 -0.50 21.07 -2.99
CA ILE A 259 -0.88 21.45 -4.35
C ILE A 259 -1.52 22.81 -4.32
N LYS A 260 -1.15 23.64 -5.26
CA LYS A 260 -1.84 24.88 -5.55
C LYS A 260 -2.68 24.64 -6.81
N ALA A 261 -4.01 24.67 -6.65
CA ALA A 261 -4.92 24.21 -7.71
C ALA A 261 -4.84 25.08 -9.00
N ASP A 262 -4.54 26.38 -8.87
CA ASP A 262 -4.31 27.29 -9.98
C ASP A 262 -3.01 27.02 -10.76
N SER A 263 -2.11 26.20 -10.22
CA SER A 263 -0.82 25.85 -10.84
C SER A 263 -0.87 24.49 -11.54
N ILE A 264 -2.01 23.80 -11.54
CA ILE A 264 -2.18 22.50 -12.21
C ILE A 264 -2.22 22.67 -13.73
N ASP A 265 -2.53 23.85 -14.20
CA ASP A 265 -2.57 24.17 -15.62
C ASP A 265 -1.71 25.39 -15.91
N ASP A 266 -0.87 25.27 -16.88
CA ASP A 266 -0.12 26.25 -17.63
C ASP A 266 1.41 26.23 -17.48
N ASN A 267 2.00 25.83 -18.56
CA ASN A 267 3.29 26.29 -19.08
C ASN A 267 4.54 25.94 -18.26
N GLY A 268 4.75 24.65 -18.01
CA GLY A 268 6.10 24.23 -17.72
C GLY A 268 6.31 23.15 -16.67
N ASN A 269 5.35 22.83 -15.84
CA ASN A 269 5.35 21.65 -14.99
C ASN A 269 3.93 21.29 -14.54
N PRO A 270 3.10 20.76 -15.39
CA PRO A 270 1.81 20.25 -14.98
C PRO A 270 2.04 19.08 -14.03
N ILE A 271 1.46 19.17 -12.84
CA ILE A 271 1.28 18.00 -11.98
C ILE A 271 0.24 17.15 -12.69
N THR A 272 0.64 16.01 -13.18
CA THR A 272 -0.33 15.06 -13.67
C THR A 272 -1.03 14.41 -12.49
N LEU A 273 -2.30 14.16 -12.62
CA LEU A 273 -3.08 13.47 -11.59
C LEU A 273 -2.59 12.04 -11.36
N GLY A 274 -2.00 11.43 -12.39
CA GLY A 274 -1.28 10.17 -12.26
C GLY A 274 -0.14 10.29 -11.24
N GLU A 275 0.75 11.27 -11.39
CA GLU A 275 1.86 11.48 -10.46
C GLU A 275 1.37 11.78 -9.04
N LEU A 276 0.29 12.54 -8.88
CA LEU A 276 -0.30 12.78 -7.56
C LEU A 276 -0.81 11.50 -6.92
N ARG A 277 -1.56 10.70 -7.67
CA ARG A 277 -2.13 9.44 -7.18
C ARG A 277 -1.03 8.44 -6.83
N ASP A 278 -0.01 8.30 -7.67
CA ASP A 278 1.13 7.42 -7.44
C ASP A 278 1.94 7.87 -6.21
N THR A 279 2.13 9.18 -6.06
CA THR A 279 2.79 9.77 -4.88
C THR A 279 1.99 9.53 -3.59
N LEU A 280 0.66 9.71 -3.63
CA LEU A 280 -0.21 9.41 -2.49
C LEU A 280 -0.16 7.91 -2.15
N ALA A 281 -0.23 7.04 -3.15
CA ALA A 281 -0.13 5.60 -2.98
C ALA A 281 1.22 5.20 -2.36
N TYR A 282 2.33 5.77 -2.82
CA TYR A 282 3.65 5.53 -2.25
C TYR A 282 3.71 5.95 -0.78
N TYR A 283 3.31 7.18 -0.45
CA TYR A 283 3.39 7.66 0.92
C TYR A 283 2.36 7.02 1.85
N SER A 284 1.20 6.57 1.37
CA SER A 284 0.23 5.84 2.18
C SER A 284 0.78 4.54 2.76
N VAL A 285 1.78 3.96 2.11
CA VAL A 285 2.47 2.74 2.57
C VAL A 285 3.69 3.05 3.43
N SER A 286 4.40 4.16 3.12
CA SER A 286 5.71 4.48 3.70
C SER A 286 5.67 5.48 4.86
N ALA A 287 4.53 6.13 5.12
CA ALA A 287 4.36 7.10 6.20
C ALA A 287 3.17 6.73 7.10
N GLU A 288 3.24 7.11 8.39
CA GLU A 288 2.13 6.87 9.33
C GLU A 288 0.87 7.66 8.93
N ASN A 289 1.06 8.92 8.51
CA ASN A 289 -0.01 9.80 8.06
C ASN A 289 0.43 10.60 6.83
N VAL A 290 -0.48 10.72 5.86
CA VAL A 290 -0.29 11.53 4.65
C VAL A 290 -1.36 12.60 4.59
N ILE A 291 -0.94 13.85 4.48
CA ILE A 291 -1.84 15.01 4.42
C ILE A 291 -1.71 15.68 3.06
N LEU A 292 -2.74 15.54 2.25
CA LEU A 292 -2.87 16.26 0.98
C LEU A 292 -3.43 17.66 1.27
N ILE A 293 -2.67 18.69 0.95
CA ILE A 293 -3.10 20.08 1.08
C ILE A 293 -3.37 20.63 -0.32
N ILE A 294 -4.58 21.12 -0.54
CA ILE A 294 -4.99 21.72 -1.82
C ILE A 294 -5.40 23.16 -1.55
N ASP A 295 -4.59 24.10 -2.01
CA ASP A 295 -4.90 25.53 -1.93
C ASP A 295 -5.61 26.01 -3.21
N GLN A 296 -6.56 26.92 -3.07
CA GLN A 296 -7.27 27.59 -4.17
C GLN A 296 -8.06 26.62 -5.10
N ILE A 297 -8.72 25.62 -4.57
CA ILE A 297 -9.54 24.68 -5.36
C ILE A 297 -10.68 25.40 -6.10
N ASP A 298 -11.16 26.53 -5.57
CA ASP A 298 -12.16 27.41 -6.17
C ASP A 298 -11.70 28.01 -7.49
N ALA A 299 -10.39 28.20 -7.69
CA ALA A 299 -9.84 28.70 -8.96
C ALA A 299 -10.13 27.74 -10.12
N LEU A 300 -10.21 26.42 -9.86
CA LEU A 300 -10.56 25.44 -10.89
C LEU A 300 -12.02 25.56 -11.37
N SER A 301 -12.90 26.11 -10.54
CA SER A 301 -14.31 26.35 -10.91
C SER A 301 -14.53 27.64 -11.69
N GLN A 302 -13.56 28.57 -11.62
CA GLN A 302 -13.63 29.89 -12.21
C GLN A 302 -12.93 29.99 -13.57
N SER A 303 -12.42 28.85 -14.09
CA SER A 303 -11.76 28.79 -15.39
C SER A 303 -12.68 29.36 -16.49
N LEU A 304 -12.20 30.35 -17.22
CA LEU A 304 -12.92 31.01 -18.33
C LEU A 304 -13.22 30.06 -19.50
N THR A 305 -12.63 28.88 -19.53
CA THR A 305 -12.72 27.94 -20.66
C THR A 305 -13.88 26.95 -20.57
N ASN A 306 -14.74 27.00 -19.56
CA ASN A 306 -15.76 25.97 -19.28
C ASN A 306 -15.22 24.53 -19.17
N ASP A 307 -13.92 24.34 -19.19
CA ASP A 307 -13.29 23.04 -19.03
C ASP A 307 -13.19 22.68 -17.55
N ARG A 308 -14.08 21.79 -17.11
CA ARG A 308 -14.10 21.27 -15.74
C ARG A 308 -13.26 20.01 -15.56
N THR A 309 -12.44 19.65 -16.54
CA THR A 309 -11.67 18.40 -16.52
C THR A 309 -10.79 18.33 -15.27
N HIS A 310 -10.02 19.37 -14.97
CA HIS A 310 -9.15 19.41 -13.80
C HIS A 310 -9.92 19.37 -12.47
N LEU A 311 -11.05 20.09 -12.38
CA LEU A 311 -11.91 20.03 -11.20
C LEU A 311 -12.46 18.59 -10.99
N ASN A 312 -12.99 17.99 -12.04
CA ASN A 312 -13.53 16.62 -11.98
C ASN A 312 -12.46 15.61 -11.59
N MET A 313 -11.26 15.75 -12.13
CA MET A 313 -10.13 14.91 -11.81
C MET A 313 -9.69 15.08 -10.34
N MET A 314 -9.64 16.32 -9.82
CA MET A 314 -9.33 16.58 -8.41
C MET A 314 -10.41 16.01 -7.50
N MET A 315 -11.68 16.13 -7.88
CA MET A 315 -12.79 15.53 -7.15
C MET A 315 -12.69 14.00 -7.15
N ALA A 316 -12.24 13.37 -8.25
CA ALA A 316 -11.98 11.95 -8.30
C ALA A 316 -10.86 11.51 -7.34
N VAL A 317 -9.76 12.28 -7.26
CA VAL A 317 -8.71 12.04 -6.27
C VAL A 317 -9.24 12.15 -4.85
N LEU A 318 -9.99 13.22 -4.54
CA LEU A 318 -10.57 13.41 -3.20
C LEU A 318 -11.55 12.27 -2.83
N SER A 319 -12.34 11.79 -3.80
CA SER A 319 -13.23 10.64 -3.58
C SER A 319 -12.47 9.34 -3.35
N SER A 320 -11.30 9.16 -3.96
CA SER A 320 -10.46 7.98 -3.76
C SER A 320 -9.72 7.96 -2.43
N LEU A 321 -9.72 9.05 -1.64
CA LEU A 321 -9.08 9.08 -0.31
C LEU A 321 -9.71 8.09 0.66
N GLU A 322 -10.96 7.68 0.46
CA GLU A 322 -11.63 6.67 1.26
C GLU A 322 -10.98 5.28 1.14
N ASP A 323 -10.20 5.05 0.06
CA ASP A 323 -9.45 3.81 -0.14
C ASP A 323 -8.24 3.68 0.80
N TRP A 324 -7.80 4.78 1.43
CA TRP A 324 -6.65 4.81 2.32
C TRP A 324 -7.04 5.21 3.75
N THR A 325 -6.59 4.43 4.73
CA THR A 325 -6.92 4.66 6.15
C THR A 325 -6.08 5.76 6.81
N ASN A 326 -4.94 6.11 6.20
CA ASN A 326 -3.97 7.07 6.74
C ASN A 326 -3.77 8.32 5.86
N VAL A 327 -4.62 8.52 4.85
CA VAL A 327 -4.56 9.69 3.96
C VAL A 327 -5.72 10.62 4.28
N LYS A 328 -5.41 11.88 4.53
CA LYS A 328 -6.38 12.96 4.76
C LYS A 328 -6.12 14.11 3.80
N ALA A 329 -7.14 14.90 3.50
CA ALA A 329 -6.99 16.14 2.73
C ALA A 329 -7.47 17.36 3.51
N VAL A 330 -6.75 18.46 3.36
CA VAL A 330 -7.16 19.81 3.77
C VAL A 330 -7.32 20.65 2.50
N VAL A 331 -8.51 21.17 2.27
CA VAL A 331 -8.90 21.85 1.04
C VAL A 331 -9.38 23.26 1.32
#